data_3bdf2ecb243a3d4de39810e897cbe3a9
#
_entry.id   3bdf2ecb243a3d4de39810e897cbe3a9
#
_cell.length_a   1.000
_cell.length_b   1.000
_cell.length_c   1.000
_cell.angle_alpha   90.00
_cell.angle_beta   90.00
_cell.angle_gamma   90.00
#
_symmetry.space_group_name_H-M   'P 1'
#
loop_
_entity.id
_entity.type
_entity.pdbx_description
1 polymer ?
#
loop_
_entity_poly.entity_id
_entity_poly.type
_entity_poly.pdbx_seq_one_letter_code
_entity_poly.pdbx_strand_id
1 'polypeptide(L)'
;MAAEWEIIRDECQKRRRDAIPTDFLLHENHVKNFPKNRSTVVETTGHFTDTEIEIVNAPARKIVANIKEGTWTAVGVTRAFCKSAAVAQQLVSSDLESIMSPIYASRTNCLTEVFFDDALRRAQFLDDYQREHKRLIGPFHGLPISLKDSFFLAPYPTSIAVAKLAREPTMTTAPLCQVLHDLGAIFYVKTNVPMTMMACETVNNIWGEAVNPWGFTPGGSSGGEGALVSMKGSPLGIGTDLGGSIRIPSGWCGLYGFKPTAHRMSTRGHQSALAGMDLVPTTCGPLARSLDTLEFWLEAITSEPRLWGLDNTVELCPFPDISRIHFPH
;
A
#
# COMPACT_ATOMS: atom_id res chain seq x y z
N MET A 1 9.68 -26.11 -23.41
CA MET A 1 9.93 -25.94 -21.97
C MET A 1 9.68 -24.46 -21.66
N ALA A 2 8.92 -24.15 -20.60
CA ALA A 2 8.74 -22.75 -20.18
C ALA A 2 10.09 -22.12 -19.81
N ALA A 3 10.26 -20.83 -20.07
CA ALA A 3 11.44 -20.10 -19.64
C ALA A 3 11.45 -20.01 -18.10
N GLU A 4 12.62 -19.93 -17.47
CA GLU A 4 12.75 -19.92 -16.00
C GLU A 4 11.92 -18.79 -15.36
N TRP A 5 11.90 -17.59 -15.94
CA TRP A 5 11.11 -16.47 -15.45
C TRP A 5 9.61 -16.71 -15.52
N GLU A 6 9.11 -17.54 -16.45
CA GLU A 6 7.69 -17.91 -16.55
C GLU A 6 7.28 -18.82 -15.38
N ILE A 7 8.17 -19.75 -15.01
CA ILE A 7 7.97 -20.60 -13.83
C ILE A 7 7.89 -19.74 -12.57
N ILE A 8 8.81 -18.78 -12.42
CA ILE A 8 8.84 -17.85 -11.28
C ILE A 8 7.55 -17.01 -11.24
N ARG A 9 7.13 -16.47 -12.38
CA ARG A 9 5.85 -15.74 -12.51
C ARG A 9 4.69 -16.57 -11.99
N ASP A 10 4.56 -17.80 -12.48
CA ASP A 10 3.40 -18.65 -12.16
C ASP A 10 3.39 -19.03 -10.68
N GLU A 11 4.55 -19.30 -10.08
CA GLU A 11 4.70 -19.52 -8.64
C GLU A 11 4.32 -18.28 -7.82
N CYS A 12 4.82 -17.10 -8.19
CA CYS A 12 4.51 -15.85 -7.49
C CYS A 12 3.02 -15.52 -7.56
N GLN A 13 2.43 -15.63 -8.75
CA GLN A 13 1.00 -15.39 -8.93
C GLN A 13 0.14 -16.42 -8.20
N LYS A 14 0.57 -17.69 -8.14
CA LYS A 14 -0.09 -18.72 -7.36
C LYS A 14 -0.01 -18.39 -5.88
N ARG A 15 1.16 -18.08 -5.33
CA ARG A 15 1.35 -17.68 -3.92
C ARG A 15 0.43 -16.53 -3.54
N ARG A 16 0.35 -15.49 -4.37
CA ARG A 16 -0.55 -14.36 -4.16
C ARG A 16 -2.02 -14.78 -4.14
N ARG A 17 -2.46 -15.61 -5.09
CA ARG A 17 -3.86 -16.10 -5.11
C ARG A 17 -4.19 -16.94 -3.89
N ASP A 18 -3.31 -17.85 -3.52
CA ASP A 18 -3.52 -18.79 -2.40
C ASP A 18 -3.55 -18.05 -1.03
N ALA A 19 -2.91 -16.90 -0.94
CA ALA A 19 -2.91 -16.06 0.26
C ALA A 19 -4.19 -15.21 0.45
N ILE A 20 -5.09 -15.19 -0.55
CA ILE A 20 -6.35 -14.44 -0.47
C ILE A 20 -7.48 -15.41 -0.09
N PRO A 21 -8.14 -15.22 1.07
CA PRO A 21 -9.29 -16.03 1.48
C PRO A 21 -10.43 -15.93 0.47
N THR A 22 -11.08 -17.06 0.19
CA THR A 22 -12.17 -17.13 -0.81
C THR A 22 -13.40 -16.34 -0.40
N ASP A 23 -13.67 -16.20 0.89
CA ASP A 23 -14.77 -15.40 1.44
C ASP A 23 -14.55 -13.87 1.29
N PHE A 24 -13.34 -13.43 0.95
CA PHE A 24 -13.04 -12.04 0.62
C PHE A 24 -13.28 -11.71 -0.85
N LEU A 25 -13.44 -12.71 -1.69
CA LEU A 25 -13.60 -12.51 -3.13
C LEU A 25 -15.08 -12.24 -3.49
N LEU A 26 -15.27 -11.40 -4.49
CA LEU A 26 -16.58 -11.21 -5.12
C LEU A 26 -16.99 -12.46 -5.89
N HIS A 27 -18.30 -12.75 -5.91
CA HIS A 27 -18.85 -13.77 -6.78
C HIS A 27 -18.59 -13.42 -8.26
N GLU A 28 -18.31 -14.43 -9.10
CA GLU A 28 -17.95 -14.23 -10.52
C GLU A 28 -18.94 -13.37 -11.31
N ASN A 29 -20.25 -13.49 -11.01
CA ASN A 29 -21.27 -12.68 -11.67
C ASN A 29 -21.12 -11.17 -11.40
N HIS A 30 -20.64 -10.79 -10.23
CA HIS A 30 -20.35 -9.39 -9.92
C HIS A 30 -19.09 -8.90 -10.66
N VAL A 31 -18.10 -9.76 -10.78
CA VAL A 31 -16.85 -9.40 -11.48
C VAL A 31 -17.08 -9.16 -12.97
N LYS A 32 -17.87 -10.06 -13.63
CA LYS A 32 -18.13 -9.97 -15.08
C LYS A 32 -19.01 -8.79 -15.48
N ASN A 33 -19.91 -8.33 -14.60
CA ASN A 33 -20.88 -7.29 -14.90
C ASN A 33 -20.60 -5.95 -14.20
N PHE A 34 -19.39 -5.75 -13.70
CA PHE A 34 -19.08 -4.55 -12.92
C PHE A 34 -18.98 -3.31 -13.83
N PRO A 35 -19.48 -2.13 -13.37
CA PRO A 35 -19.36 -0.88 -14.13
C PRO A 35 -17.91 -0.51 -14.43
N LYS A 36 -17.70 0.30 -15.50
CA LYS A 36 -16.35 0.82 -15.85
C LYS A 36 -15.67 1.55 -14.71
N ASN A 37 -16.45 2.27 -13.89
CA ASN A 37 -15.94 2.89 -12.67
C ASN A 37 -16.01 1.90 -11.50
N ARG A 38 -14.85 1.40 -11.07
CA ARG A 38 -14.73 0.41 -9.99
C ARG A 38 -14.52 1.04 -8.61
N SER A 39 -14.38 2.36 -8.51
CA SER A 39 -14.16 3.04 -7.22
C SER A 39 -15.34 2.92 -6.26
N THR A 40 -16.51 2.53 -6.75
CA THR A 40 -17.75 2.36 -5.98
C THR A 40 -18.03 0.91 -5.59
N VAL A 41 -17.11 -0.02 -5.84
CA VAL A 41 -17.31 -1.47 -5.61
C VAL A 41 -17.71 -1.79 -4.17
N VAL A 42 -17.13 -1.08 -3.22
CA VAL A 42 -17.38 -1.29 -1.80
C VAL A 42 -18.84 -1.02 -1.45
N GLU A 43 -19.45 0.03 -2.04
CA GLU A 43 -20.80 0.48 -1.74
C GLU A 43 -21.87 -0.28 -2.57
N THR A 44 -21.52 -0.76 -3.76
CA THR A 44 -22.52 -1.16 -4.75
C THR A 44 -22.73 -2.67 -4.88
N THR A 45 -21.80 -3.50 -4.36
CA THR A 45 -21.87 -4.95 -4.55
C THR A 45 -22.72 -5.68 -3.51
N GLY A 46 -23.02 -5.06 -2.38
CA GLY A 46 -23.62 -5.74 -1.22
C GLY A 46 -22.69 -6.78 -0.57
N HIS A 47 -21.43 -6.83 -0.97
CA HIS A 47 -20.44 -7.74 -0.41
C HIS A 47 -19.90 -7.28 0.95
N PHE A 48 -19.93 -5.97 1.21
CA PHE A 48 -19.48 -5.35 2.44
C PHE A 48 -20.66 -5.02 3.36
N THR A 49 -20.49 -5.19 4.66
CA THR A 49 -21.42 -4.70 5.67
C THR A 49 -21.34 -3.17 5.80
N ASP A 50 -22.36 -2.53 6.37
CA ASP A 50 -22.37 -1.08 6.58
C ASP A 50 -21.17 -0.62 7.41
N THR A 51 -20.78 -1.40 8.43
CA THR A 51 -19.60 -1.11 9.25
C THR A 51 -18.30 -1.22 8.44
N GLU A 52 -18.16 -2.25 7.59
CA GLU A 52 -16.97 -2.37 6.71
C GLU A 52 -16.90 -1.22 5.71
N ILE A 53 -18.06 -0.79 5.17
CA ILE A 53 -18.15 0.38 4.28
C ILE A 53 -17.71 1.66 5.01
N GLU A 54 -18.17 1.85 6.25
CA GLU A 54 -17.75 3.01 7.06
C GLU A 54 -16.23 2.99 7.32
N ILE A 55 -15.68 1.84 7.72
CA ILE A 55 -14.25 1.65 7.99
C ILE A 55 -13.40 2.01 6.77
N VAL A 56 -13.68 1.42 5.61
CA VAL A 56 -12.83 1.61 4.42
C VAL A 56 -12.95 2.99 3.78
N ASN A 57 -14.02 3.73 4.10
CA ASN A 57 -14.20 5.12 3.69
C ASN A 57 -13.58 6.14 4.67
N ALA A 58 -13.24 5.73 5.89
CA ALA A 58 -12.72 6.63 6.91
C ALA A 58 -11.28 7.08 6.62
N PRO A 59 -10.90 8.34 6.90
CA PRO A 59 -9.52 8.78 6.91
C PRO A 59 -8.76 8.15 8.09
N ALA A 60 -7.43 8.06 7.96
CA ALA A 60 -6.58 7.33 8.92
C ALA A 60 -6.74 7.83 10.38
N ARG A 61 -6.82 9.14 10.57
CA ARG A 61 -7.02 9.75 11.90
C ARG A 61 -8.34 9.28 12.55
N LYS A 62 -9.44 9.21 11.77
CA LYS A 62 -10.72 8.71 12.26
C LYS A 62 -10.67 7.22 12.58
N ILE A 63 -9.96 6.41 11.79
CA ILE A 63 -9.77 4.98 12.06
C ILE A 63 -9.13 4.78 13.43
N VAL A 64 -7.99 5.44 13.68
CA VAL A 64 -7.27 5.31 14.96
C VAL A 64 -8.10 5.87 16.13
N ALA A 65 -8.84 6.96 15.94
CA ALA A 65 -9.73 7.51 16.95
C ALA A 65 -10.82 6.51 17.36
N ASN A 66 -11.50 5.89 16.39
CA ASN A 66 -12.54 4.90 16.66
C ASN A 66 -11.99 3.63 17.34
N ILE A 67 -10.75 3.21 17.01
CA ILE A 67 -10.08 2.11 17.73
C ILE A 67 -9.80 2.54 19.18
N LYS A 68 -9.27 3.76 19.39
CA LYS A 68 -9.01 4.30 20.73
C LYS A 68 -10.25 4.32 21.61
N GLU A 69 -11.38 4.72 21.04
CA GLU A 69 -12.67 4.81 21.70
C GLU A 69 -13.35 3.44 21.92
N GLY A 70 -12.84 2.38 21.28
CA GLY A 70 -13.39 1.03 21.32
C GLY A 70 -14.64 0.84 20.44
N THR A 71 -14.95 1.81 19.57
CA THR A 71 -16.03 1.69 18.56
C THR A 71 -15.68 0.64 17.51
N TRP A 72 -14.42 0.61 17.11
CA TRP A 72 -13.84 -0.42 16.22
C TRP A 72 -12.71 -1.16 16.93
N THR A 73 -12.44 -2.38 16.46
CA THR A 73 -11.26 -3.14 16.85
C THR A 73 -10.21 -3.10 15.73
N ALA A 74 -8.94 -3.23 16.08
CA ALA A 74 -7.86 -3.34 15.09
C ALA A 74 -8.09 -4.56 14.17
N VAL A 75 -8.59 -5.67 14.71
CA VAL A 75 -8.97 -6.86 13.93
C VAL A 75 -10.08 -6.54 12.93
N GLY A 76 -11.16 -5.87 13.35
CA GLY A 76 -12.27 -5.50 12.47
C GLY A 76 -11.84 -4.58 11.33
N VAL A 77 -11.02 -3.55 11.66
CA VAL A 77 -10.44 -2.63 10.68
C VAL A 77 -9.53 -3.37 9.70
N THR A 78 -8.62 -4.19 10.20
CA THR A 78 -7.68 -4.94 9.35
C THR A 78 -8.43 -5.90 8.42
N ARG A 79 -9.43 -6.62 8.93
CA ARG A 79 -10.25 -7.53 8.12
C ARG A 79 -10.98 -6.78 6.99
N ALA A 80 -11.55 -5.61 7.27
CA ALA A 80 -12.24 -4.80 6.27
C ALA A 80 -11.29 -4.36 5.14
N PHE A 81 -10.07 -3.92 5.46
CA PHE A 81 -9.09 -3.55 4.45
C PHE A 81 -8.47 -4.74 3.71
N CYS A 82 -8.24 -5.89 4.36
CA CYS A 82 -7.84 -7.12 3.69
C CYS A 82 -8.88 -7.55 2.66
N LYS A 83 -10.17 -7.53 3.01
CA LYS A 83 -11.28 -7.83 2.11
C LYS A 83 -11.35 -6.83 0.95
N SER A 84 -11.23 -5.53 1.22
CA SER A 84 -11.23 -4.50 0.19
C SER A 84 -10.03 -4.62 -0.76
N ALA A 85 -8.84 -4.95 -0.25
CA ALA A 85 -7.66 -5.21 -1.07
C ALA A 85 -7.80 -6.47 -1.94
N ALA A 86 -8.42 -7.53 -1.41
CA ALA A 86 -8.73 -8.75 -2.17
C ALA A 86 -9.67 -8.46 -3.33
N VAL A 87 -10.73 -7.68 -3.08
CA VAL A 87 -11.69 -7.23 -4.11
C VAL A 87 -11.02 -6.34 -5.14
N ALA A 88 -10.19 -5.38 -4.71
CA ALA A 88 -9.41 -4.54 -5.61
C ALA A 88 -8.52 -5.37 -6.54
N GLN A 89 -7.83 -6.39 -6.00
CA GLN A 89 -6.98 -7.29 -6.80
C GLN A 89 -7.80 -8.13 -7.79
N GLN A 90 -9.03 -8.49 -7.45
CA GLN A 90 -9.87 -9.41 -8.24
C GLN A 90 -10.54 -8.74 -9.43
N LEU A 91 -10.89 -7.45 -9.35
CA LEU A 91 -11.72 -6.79 -10.36
C LEU A 91 -11.04 -6.71 -11.73
N VAL A 92 -11.71 -7.29 -12.74
CA VAL A 92 -11.25 -7.42 -14.13
C VAL A 92 -12.04 -6.47 -15.02
N SER A 93 -11.42 -5.93 -16.07
CA SER A 93 -12.13 -5.26 -17.17
C SER A 93 -12.61 -6.32 -18.17
N SER A 94 -13.93 -6.43 -18.36
CA SER A 94 -14.54 -7.34 -19.35
C SER A 94 -14.27 -6.91 -20.81
N ASP A 95 -13.94 -5.64 -21.05
CA ASP A 95 -13.85 -5.08 -22.39
C ASP A 95 -12.51 -5.36 -23.10
N LEU A 96 -11.47 -5.79 -22.38
CA LEU A 96 -10.15 -6.10 -22.95
C LEU A 96 -9.95 -7.60 -23.23
N GLU A 97 -10.76 -8.50 -22.65
CA GLU A 97 -10.69 -9.94 -22.93
C GLU A 97 -10.98 -10.27 -24.41
N SER A 98 -11.71 -9.41 -25.14
CA SER A 98 -12.07 -9.63 -26.55
C SER A 98 -11.05 -9.15 -27.56
N ILE A 99 -10.07 -8.33 -27.15
CA ILE A 99 -9.16 -7.62 -28.07
C ILE A 99 -7.69 -8.00 -27.87
N MET A 100 -7.30 -8.43 -26.70
CA MET A 100 -5.91 -8.79 -26.36
C MET A 100 -5.81 -10.20 -25.80
N SER A 101 -4.68 -10.85 -26.04
CA SER A 101 -4.34 -12.21 -25.58
C SER A 101 -4.79 -12.51 -24.14
N PRO A 102 -5.17 -13.77 -23.81
CA PRO A 102 -5.54 -14.20 -22.45
C PRO A 102 -4.52 -13.88 -21.36
N ILE A 103 -3.30 -13.50 -21.74
CA ILE A 103 -2.19 -13.10 -20.84
C ILE A 103 -2.43 -11.72 -20.20
N TYR A 104 -3.28 -10.86 -20.82
CA TYR A 104 -3.50 -9.47 -20.41
C TYR A 104 -4.92 -9.15 -19.95
N ALA A 105 -5.67 -10.16 -19.46
CA ALA A 105 -6.97 -9.92 -18.83
C ALA A 105 -6.81 -8.93 -17.67
N SER A 106 -7.20 -7.67 -17.89
CA SER A 106 -6.87 -6.53 -17.03
C SER A 106 -7.62 -6.56 -15.70
N ARG A 107 -6.99 -7.15 -14.70
CA ARG A 107 -7.28 -6.98 -13.28
C ARG A 107 -6.72 -5.64 -12.86
N THR A 108 -7.24 -5.01 -11.79
CA THR A 108 -6.53 -3.86 -11.19
C THR A 108 -5.11 -4.23 -10.83
N ASN A 109 -4.89 -5.52 -10.51
CA ASN A 109 -3.59 -6.18 -10.39
C ASN A 109 -2.57 -5.36 -9.57
N CYS A 110 -3.11 -4.76 -8.50
CA CYS A 110 -2.39 -3.79 -7.68
C CYS A 110 -1.44 -4.44 -6.66
N LEU A 111 -1.59 -5.74 -6.36
CA LEU A 111 -0.83 -6.42 -5.30
C LEU A 111 0.33 -7.27 -5.87
N THR A 112 1.38 -7.41 -5.05
CA THR A 112 2.47 -8.38 -5.25
C THR A 112 2.44 -9.43 -4.15
N GLU A 113 2.78 -9.07 -2.92
CA GLU A 113 2.73 -9.96 -1.77
C GLU A 113 1.48 -9.68 -0.92
N VAL A 114 0.89 -10.75 -0.40
CA VAL A 114 -0.30 -10.73 0.47
C VAL A 114 0.01 -11.54 1.73
N PHE A 115 -0.18 -10.94 2.89
CA PHE A 115 0.13 -11.55 4.20
C PHE A 115 -0.95 -11.23 5.24
N PHE A 116 -2.21 -11.48 4.88
CA PHE A 116 -3.39 -11.17 5.70
C PHE A 116 -3.39 -11.87 7.05
N ASP A 117 -2.88 -13.11 7.14
CA ASP A 117 -2.82 -13.85 8.41
C ASP A 117 -1.87 -13.18 9.40
N ASP A 118 -0.71 -12.69 8.94
CA ASP A 118 0.24 -11.96 9.78
C ASP A 118 -0.35 -10.63 10.23
N ALA A 119 -1.05 -9.94 9.33
CA ALA A 119 -1.74 -8.70 9.63
C ALA A 119 -2.83 -8.89 10.69
N LEU A 120 -3.64 -9.95 10.59
CA LEU A 120 -4.69 -10.26 11.55
C LEU A 120 -4.10 -10.67 12.92
N ARG A 121 -2.99 -11.44 12.95
CA ARG A 121 -2.27 -11.72 14.20
C ARG A 121 -1.73 -10.45 14.86
N ARG A 122 -1.17 -9.53 14.06
CA ARG A 122 -0.72 -8.23 14.57
C ARG A 122 -1.89 -7.39 15.09
N ALA A 123 -3.02 -7.37 14.39
CA ALA A 123 -4.22 -6.67 14.81
C ALA A 123 -4.74 -7.21 16.16
N GLN A 124 -4.78 -8.53 16.31
CA GLN A 124 -5.18 -9.16 17.57
C GLN A 124 -4.25 -8.78 18.72
N PHE A 125 -2.94 -8.80 18.50
CA PHE A 125 -1.97 -8.33 19.49
C PHE A 125 -2.23 -6.88 19.92
N LEU A 126 -2.59 -6.00 19.00
CA LEU A 126 -2.87 -4.60 19.30
C LEU A 126 -4.16 -4.43 20.09
N ASP A 127 -5.23 -5.16 19.75
CA ASP A 127 -6.48 -5.16 20.52
C ASP A 127 -6.25 -5.68 21.95
N ASP A 128 -5.45 -6.74 22.10
CA ASP A 128 -5.10 -7.29 23.41
C ASP A 128 -4.28 -6.30 24.24
N TYR A 129 -3.29 -5.67 23.63
CA TYR A 129 -2.48 -4.63 24.26
C TYR A 129 -3.33 -3.46 24.76
N GLN A 130 -4.23 -2.94 23.93
CA GLN A 130 -5.12 -1.84 24.32
C GLN A 130 -6.05 -2.26 25.47
N ARG A 131 -6.56 -3.48 25.44
CA ARG A 131 -7.43 -4.01 26.49
C ARG A 131 -6.69 -4.13 27.84
N GLU A 132 -5.44 -4.62 27.81
CA GLU A 132 -4.61 -4.81 29.01
C GLU A 132 -4.09 -3.48 29.57
N HIS A 133 -3.50 -2.64 28.71
CA HIS A 133 -2.78 -1.44 29.13
C HIS A 133 -3.62 -0.16 29.13
N LYS A 134 -4.86 -0.19 28.62
CA LYS A 134 -5.77 0.96 28.50
C LYS A 134 -5.17 2.14 27.73
N ARG A 135 -4.25 1.88 26.83
CA ARG A 135 -3.59 2.88 25.98
C ARG A 135 -3.21 2.29 24.63
N LEU A 136 -3.03 3.15 23.65
CA LEU A 136 -2.48 2.78 22.36
C LEU A 136 -0.95 2.63 22.43
N ILE A 137 -0.35 1.83 21.52
CA ILE A 137 1.11 1.71 21.38
C ILE A 137 1.69 3.00 20.81
N GLY A 138 1.01 3.59 19.82
CA GLY A 138 1.45 4.79 19.12
C GLY A 138 0.37 5.36 18.20
N PRO A 139 0.70 6.40 17.43
CA PRO A 139 -0.25 7.11 16.59
C PRO A 139 -0.87 6.26 15.47
N PHE A 140 -0.22 5.19 15.04
CA PHE A 140 -0.74 4.30 13.99
C PHE A 140 -1.35 3.00 14.54
N HIS A 141 -1.67 2.95 15.82
CA HIS A 141 -2.21 1.75 16.47
C HIS A 141 -3.44 1.21 15.75
N GLY A 142 -3.30 0.02 15.16
CA GLY A 142 -4.37 -0.67 14.44
C GLY A 142 -4.64 -0.13 13.02
N LEU A 143 -3.84 0.79 12.51
CA LEU A 143 -4.00 1.33 11.15
C LEU A 143 -3.34 0.41 10.12
N PRO A 144 -4.10 -0.15 9.16
CA PRO A 144 -3.52 -0.87 8.03
C PRO A 144 -2.77 0.09 7.09
N ILE A 145 -1.56 -0.30 6.67
CA ILE A 145 -0.73 0.47 5.74
C ILE A 145 -0.22 -0.47 4.65
N SER A 146 -0.42 -0.09 3.38
CA SER A 146 0.18 -0.80 2.24
C SER A 146 1.57 -0.29 1.94
N LEU A 147 2.43 -1.16 1.40
CA LEU A 147 3.81 -0.85 1.08
C LEU A 147 4.09 -1.12 -0.40
N LYS A 148 4.73 -0.16 -1.05
CA LYS A 148 5.30 -0.39 -2.39
C LYS A 148 6.29 -1.55 -2.37
N ASP A 149 6.30 -2.38 -3.43
CA ASP A 149 7.18 -3.56 -3.52
C ASP A 149 8.68 -3.21 -3.67
N SER A 150 9.10 -2.10 -3.11
CA SER A 150 10.49 -1.71 -2.99
C SER A 150 11.01 -1.72 -1.56
N PHE A 151 10.13 -1.74 -0.57
CA PHE A 151 10.53 -1.75 0.84
C PHE A 151 10.89 -3.17 1.32
N PHE A 152 12.01 -3.30 1.99
CA PHE A 152 12.36 -4.52 2.71
C PHE A 152 11.41 -4.69 3.90
N LEU A 153 10.77 -5.84 3.96
CA LEU A 153 9.90 -6.26 5.05
C LEU A 153 10.10 -7.77 5.27
N ALA A 154 10.93 -8.13 6.22
CA ALA A 154 11.19 -9.55 6.51
C ALA A 154 9.90 -10.24 7.00
N PRO A 155 9.62 -11.48 6.56
CA PRO A 155 10.42 -12.31 5.66
C PRO A 155 9.98 -12.23 4.17
N TYR A 156 9.19 -11.24 3.76
CA TYR A 156 8.57 -11.18 2.44
C TYR A 156 9.56 -10.74 1.35
N PRO A 157 9.47 -11.31 0.13
CA PRO A 157 10.29 -10.86 -0.99
C PRO A 157 10.10 -9.38 -1.32
N THR A 158 11.14 -8.79 -1.90
CA THR A 158 11.10 -7.42 -2.45
C THR A 158 11.58 -7.50 -3.88
N SER A 159 10.62 -7.72 -4.80
CA SER A 159 10.95 -8.12 -6.16
C SER A 159 11.34 -6.96 -7.06
N ILE A 160 10.80 -5.76 -6.84
CA ILE A 160 10.81 -4.66 -7.83
C ILE A 160 10.55 -5.15 -9.27
N ALA A 161 9.67 -6.17 -9.37
CA ALA A 161 9.31 -6.88 -10.60
C ALA A 161 10.48 -7.56 -11.35
N VAL A 162 11.57 -7.88 -10.65
CA VAL A 162 12.70 -8.68 -11.16
C VAL A 162 12.51 -10.12 -10.72
N ALA A 163 12.44 -11.05 -11.67
CA ALA A 163 12.12 -12.47 -11.42
C ALA A 163 13.03 -13.12 -10.35
N LYS A 164 14.34 -12.92 -10.45
CA LYS A 164 15.29 -13.46 -9.49
C LYS A 164 14.95 -13.06 -8.05
N LEU A 165 14.63 -11.78 -7.82
CA LEU A 165 14.35 -11.25 -6.48
C LEU A 165 12.97 -11.69 -5.93
N ALA A 166 12.05 -12.10 -6.80
CA ALA A 166 10.69 -12.49 -6.41
C ALA A 166 10.61 -13.82 -5.63
N ARG A 167 11.68 -14.62 -5.62
CA ARG A 167 11.80 -15.85 -4.82
C ARG A 167 12.65 -15.69 -3.57
N GLU A 168 13.38 -14.59 -3.44
CA GLU A 168 14.34 -14.38 -2.38
C GLU A 168 13.68 -13.64 -1.19
N PRO A 169 13.47 -14.31 -0.03
CA PRO A 169 12.97 -13.65 1.16
C PRO A 169 13.91 -12.53 1.61
N THR A 170 13.35 -11.39 1.98
CA THR A 170 14.12 -10.31 2.58
C THR A 170 14.46 -10.65 4.04
N MET A 171 15.73 -10.54 4.41
CA MET A 171 16.20 -10.90 5.76
C MET A 171 16.17 -9.72 6.74
N THR A 172 15.90 -8.52 6.26
CA THR A 172 15.87 -7.29 7.07
C THR A 172 14.60 -6.50 6.80
N THR A 173 14.23 -5.65 7.73
CA THR A 173 13.12 -4.71 7.58
C THR A 173 13.68 -3.29 7.47
N ALA A 174 13.16 -2.50 6.55
CA ALA A 174 13.55 -1.10 6.36
C ALA A 174 13.31 -0.28 7.63
N PRO A 175 14.19 0.65 8.01
CA PRO A 175 14.01 1.50 9.20
C PRO A 175 12.65 2.21 9.25
N LEU A 176 12.17 2.75 8.13
CA LEU A 176 10.85 3.36 8.05
C LEU A 176 9.74 2.35 8.39
N CYS A 177 9.80 1.13 7.85
CA CYS A 177 8.82 0.08 8.15
C CYS A 177 8.91 -0.36 9.62
N GLN A 178 10.11 -0.47 10.19
CA GLN A 178 10.28 -0.79 11.60
C GLN A 178 9.62 0.27 12.49
N VAL A 179 9.89 1.54 12.23
CA VAL A 179 9.29 2.65 12.99
C VAL A 179 7.76 2.67 12.86
N LEU A 180 7.22 2.53 11.64
CA LEU A 180 5.78 2.45 11.44
C LEU A 180 5.15 1.30 12.23
N HIS A 181 5.77 0.11 12.20
CA HIS A 181 5.32 -1.05 12.97
C HIS A 181 5.36 -0.78 14.48
N ASP A 182 6.44 -0.18 14.99
CA ASP A 182 6.58 0.15 16.41
C ASP A 182 5.58 1.20 16.88
N LEU A 183 5.16 2.08 15.97
CA LEU A 183 4.08 3.06 16.20
C LEU A 183 2.67 2.44 16.09
N GLY A 184 2.56 1.14 15.84
CA GLY A 184 1.30 0.40 15.85
C GLY A 184 0.67 0.17 14.48
N ALA A 185 1.36 0.45 13.38
CA ALA A 185 0.88 0.13 12.03
C ALA A 185 0.79 -1.38 11.81
N ILE A 186 -0.10 -1.75 10.89
CA ILE A 186 -0.33 -3.11 10.44
C ILE A 186 -0.04 -3.18 8.94
N PHE A 187 1.03 -3.86 8.56
CA PHE A 187 1.28 -4.18 7.15
C PHE A 187 0.50 -5.44 6.77
N TYR A 188 -0.05 -5.49 5.56
CA TYR A 188 -0.89 -6.60 5.11
C TYR A 188 -0.69 -6.96 3.64
N VAL A 189 -0.16 -6.03 2.82
CA VAL A 189 0.15 -6.23 1.40
C VAL A 189 1.36 -5.43 0.97
N LYS A 190 2.02 -5.91 -0.10
CA LYS A 190 2.89 -5.10 -0.94
C LYS A 190 2.26 -4.90 -2.31
N THR A 191 2.61 -3.81 -3.00
CA THR A 191 1.92 -3.35 -4.20
C THR A 191 2.80 -3.32 -5.44
N ASN A 192 2.15 -3.51 -6.58
CA ASN A 192 2.78 -3.66 -7.88
C ASN A 192 3.56 -2.41 -8.34
N VAL A 193 4.66 -2.65 -9.03
CA VAL A 193 5.57 -1.64 -9.57
C VAL A 193 5.99 -2.03 -10.99
N PRO A 194 6.40 -1.10 -11.87
CA PRO A 194 7.08 -1.48 -13.11
C PRO A 194 8.43 -2.13 -12.82
N MET A 195 8.91 -2.94 -13.75
CA MET A 195 10.21 -3.59 -13.61
C MET A 195 11.30 -2.55 -13.33
N THR A 196 12.07 -2.77 -12.27
CA THR A 196 13.12 -1.88 -11.76
C THR A 196 12.67 -0.48 -11.36
N MET A 197 11.36 -0.21 -11.39
CA MET A 197 10.74 1.10 -11.05
C MET A 197 11.13 2.25 -12.00
N MET A 198 11.58 1.96 -13.21
CA MET A 198 12.11 2.96 -14.15
C MET A 198 11.09 3.40 -15.23
N ALA A 199 9.81 3.04 -15.08
CA ALA A 199 8.75 3.47 -16.00
C ALA A 199 7.66 4.25 -15.25
N CYS A 200 6.99 5.15 -15.99
CA CYS A 200 5.82 5.89 -15.49
C CYS A 200 4.51 5.10 -15.62
N GLU A 201 4.58 3.84 -15.99
CA GLU A 201 3.45 2.89 -16.07
C GLU A 201 3.79 1.63 -15.28
N THR A 202 2.79 1.02 -14.67
CA THR A 202 3.01 -0.18 -13.83
C THR A 202 2.68 -1.43 -14.61
N VAL A 203 3.66 -1.87 -15.39
CA VAL A 203 3.61 -3.09 -16.22
C VAL A 203 4.88 -3.89 -16.02
N ASN A 204 4.76 -5.21 -15.83
CA ASN A 204 5.91 -6.11 -15.74
C ASN A 204 5.54 -7.57 -16.01
N ASN A 205 6.55 -8.40 -16.25
CA ASN A 205 6.36 -9.81 -16.63
C ASN A 205 5.98 -10.74 -15.46
N ILE A 206 6.21 -10.34 -14.22
CA ILE A 206 5.95 -11.20 -13.04
C ILE A 206 4.52 -11.02 -12.55
N TRP A 207 4.13 -9.78 -12.32
CA TRP A 207 2.84 -9.45 -11.73
C TRP A 207 1.79 -9.02 -12.78
N GLY A 208 2.23 -8.62 -13.97
CA GLY A 208 1.39 -8.12 -15.05
C GLY A 208 1.18 -6.62 -14.99
N GLU A 209 0.19 -6.14 -15.73
CA GLU A 209 -0.23 -4.75 -15.82
C GLU A 209 -1.16 -4.39 -14.67
N ALA A 210 -0.92 -3.24 -14.02
CA ALA A 210 -1.86 -2.64 -13.08
C ALA A 210 -2.73 -1.59 -13.79
N VAL A 211 -4.01 -1.47 -13.38
CA VAL A 211 -4.92 -0.42 -13.86
C VAL A 211 -5.59 0.29 -12.68
N ASN A 212 -5.96 1.55 -12.88
CA ASN A 212 -6.73 2.33 -11.92
C ASN A 212 -8.23 1.95 -11.95
N PRO A 213 -9.09 2.47 -11.04
CA PRO A 213 -10.50 2.11 -10.99
C PRO A 213 -11.29 2.38 -12.27
N TRP A 214 -10.79 3.22 -13.16
CA TRP A 214 -11.45 3.62 -14.42
C TRP A 214 -10.93 2.86 -15.64
N GLY A 215 -10.00 1.90 -15.45
CA GLY A 215 -9.46 1.06 -16.50
C GLY A 215 -8.30 1.68 -17.27
N PHE A 216 -7.68 2.74 -16.77
CA PHE A 216 -6.49 3.37 -17.33
C PHE A 216 -5.24 3.00 -16.53
N THR A 217 -4.07 3.36 -17.05
CA THR A 217 -2.83 3.20 -16.29
C THR A 217 -2.90 3.98 -14.96
N PRO A 218 -2.47 3.39 -13.85
CA PRO A 218 -2.40 4.08 -12.56
C PRO A 218 -1.17 4.98 -12.47
N GLY A 219 -0.36 5.03 -13.53
CA GLY A 219 0.96 5.64 -13.50
C GLY A 219 2.00 4.75 -12.84
N GLY A 220 3.13 5.34 -12.50
CA GLY A 220 4.28 4.64 -11.89
C GLY A 220 5.31 5.60 -11.30
N SER A 221 6.23 5.03 -10.56
CA SER A 221 6.42 3.61 -10.28
C SER A 221 5.67 3.07 -9.05
N SER A 222 4.95 3.90 -8.28
CA SER A 222 4.06 3.44 -7.18
C SER A 222 2.63 3.22 -7.69
N GLY A 223 2.44 2.64 -8.90
CA GLY A 223 1.12 2.52 -9.51
C GLY A 223 0.22 1.51 -8.80
N GLY A 224 0.78 0.43 -8.23
CA GLY A 224 0.03 -0.49 -7.40
C GLY A 224 -0.54 0.18 -6.14
N GLU A 225 0.19 1.11 -5.50
CA GLU A 225 -0.34 1.94 -4.41
C GLU A 225 -1.46 2.85 -4.90
N GLY A 226 -1.25 3.55 -6.04
CA GLY A 226 -2.26 4.40 -6.65
C GLY A 226 -3.56 3.65 -6.92
N ALA A 227 -3.47 2.47 -7.54
CA ALA A 227 -4.63 1.62 -7.82
C ALA A 227 -5.31 1.13 -6.54
N LEU A 228 -4.55 0.59 -5.57
CA LEU A 228 -5.10 0.04 -4.33
C LEU A 228 -5.81 1.10 -3.48
N VAL A 229 -5.16 2.25 -3.25
CA VAL A 229 -5.69 3.33 -2.41
C VAL A 229 -6.95 3.96 -3.06
N SER A 230 -6.96 4.15 -4.38
CA SER A 230 -8.12 4.67 -5.11
C SER A 230 -9.31 3.70 -5.12
N MET A 231 -9.05 2.39 -5.03
CA MET A 231 -10.05 1.33 -4.86
C MET A 231 -10.50 1.14 -3.41
N LYS A 232 -10.06 2.00 -2.47
CA LYS A 232 -10.33 1.89 -1.03
C LYS A 232 -9.72 0.62 -0.37
N GLY A 233 -8.80 -0.01 -1.07
CA GLY A 233 -8.10 -1.20 -0.57
C GLY A 233 -7.05 -0.87 0.50
N SER A 234 -6.64 0.41 0.63
CA SER A 234 -5.79 0.90 1.70
C SER A 234 -6.19 2.32 2.13
N PRO A 235 -6.14 2.65 3.41
CA PRO A 235 -6.37 4.03 3.88
C PRO A 235 -5.15 4.91 3.63
N LEU A 236 -3.96 4.32 3.63
CA LEU A 236 -2.67 4.95 3.50
C LEU A 236 -1.69 3.99 2.82
N GLY A 237 -1.08 4.42 1.75
CA GLY A 237 -0.01 3.70 1.07
C GLY A 237 1.34 4.42 1.20
N ILE A 238 2.43 3.67 1.25
CA ILE A 238 3.78 4.24 1.27
C ILE A 238 4.48 3.93 -0.05
N GLY A 239 4.78 4.99 -0.78
CA GLY A 239 5.51 4.94 -2.05
C GLY A 239 6.92 5.49 -1.95
N THR A 240 7.61 5.49 -3.10
CA THR A 240 8.92 6.13 -3.28
C THR A 240 8.88 7.03 -4.50
N ASP A 241 9.62 8.13 -4.49
CA ASP A 241 9.64 9.09 -5.58
C ASP A 241 11.08 9.60 -5.81
N LEU A 242 11.59 9.32 -7.00
CA LEU A 242 12.81 9.90 -7.51
C LEU A 242 12.46 10.98 -8.55
N GLY A 243 11.64 10.65 -9.54
CA GLY A 243 11.27 11.50 -10.68
C GLY A 243 9.76 11.65 -10.89
N GLY A 244 8.91 11.42 -9.86
CA GLY A 244 7.45 11.52 -9.96
C GLY A 244 6.70 10.30 -9.43
N SER A 245 7.41 9.30 -8.92
CA SER A 245 6.83 7.97 -8.63
C SER A 245 5.83 7.88 -7.45
N ILE A 246 5.59 8.95 -6.69
CA ILE A 246 4.44 9.16 -5.81
C ILE A 246 3.44 10.07 -6.50
N ARG A 247 3.91 11.18 -7.06
CA ARG A 247 3.08 12.26 -7.59
C ARG A 247 2.32 11.85 -8.85
N ILE A 248 2.95 11.10 -9.77
CA ILE A 248 2.31 10.59 -11.00
C ILE A 248 1.13 9.67 -10.64
N PRO A 249 1.31 8.56 -9.87
CA PRO A 249 0.17 7.72 -9.53
C PRO A 249 -0.89 8.44 -8.69
N SER A 250 -0.51 9.38 -7.84
CA SER A 250 -1.50 10.18 -7.11
C SER A 250 -2.36 11.02 -8.05
N GLY A 251 -1.76 11.72 -9.00
CA GLY A 251 -2.49 12.54 -9.97
C GLY A 251 -3.38 11.70 -10.90
N TRP A 252 -2.92 10.53 -11.35
CA TRP A 252 -3.66 9.68 -12.29
C TRP A 252 -4.72 8.81 -11.62
N CYS A 253 -4.64 8.63 -10.29
CA CYS A 253 -5.63 7.89 -9.50
C CYS A 253 -6.54 8.77 -8.64
N GLY A 254 -6.48 10.11 -8.80
CA GLY A 254 -7.34 11.05 -8.05
C GLY A 254 -7.05 11.05 -6.54
N LEU A 255 -5.78 10.91 -6.16
CA LEU A 255 -5.31 10.84 -4.79
C LEU A 255 -4.49 12.06 -4.40
N TYR A 256 -4.31 12.25 -3.11
CA TYR A 256 -3.27 13.09 -2.55
C TYR A 256 -1.98 12.28 -2.42
N GLY A 257 -0.86 12.85 -2.84
CA GLY A 257 0.47 12.26 -2.67
C GLY A 257 1.48 13.32 -2.29
N PHE A 258 2.32 13.01 -1.33
CA PHE A 258 3.33 13.94 -0.86
C PHE A 258 4.74 13.36 -1.02
N LYS A 259 5.57 14.09 -1.78
CA LYS A 259 6.99 13.80 -1.91
C LYS A 259 7.77 14.71 -0.97
N PRO A 260 8.21 14.21 0.19
CA PRO A 260 9.04 15.00 1.10
C PRO A 260 10.34 15.46 0.43
N THR A 261 10.98 16.46 1.01
CA THR A 261 12.37 16.81 0.68
C THR A 261 13.25 15.58 0.94
N ALA A 262 14.26 15.38 0.11
CA ALA A 262 15.24 14.32 0.30
C ALA A 262 15.87 14.39 1.70
N HIS A 263 16.25 13.24 2.23
CA HIS A 263 16.80 13.08 3.58
C HIS A 263 15.83 13.36 4.76
N ARG A 264 14.58 13.74 4.48
CA ARG A 264 13.55 13.85 5.53
C ARG A 264 12.99 12.49 5.97
N MET A 265 13.09 11.49 5.10
CA MET A 265 12.61 10.11 5.30
C MET A 265 13.73 9.15 4.99
N SER A 266 13.81 8.06 5.76
CA SER A 266 14.75 6.98 5.50
C SER A 266 14.41 6.28 4.19
N THR A 267 15.40 6.15 3.32
CA THR A 267 15.36 5.29 2.14
C THR A 267 16.23 4.04 2.31
N ARG A 268 16.82 3.85 3.49
CA ARG A 268 17.57 2.64 3.81
C ARG A 268 16.64 1.42 3.84
N GLY A 269 17.10 0.29 3.33
CA GLY A 269 16.27 -0.92 3.25
C GLY A 269 15.16 -0.81 2.19
N HIS A 270 15.46 -0.08 1.12
CA HIS A 270 14.63 0.03 -0.06
C HIS A 270 15.42 -0.52 -1.26
N GLN A 271 14.82 -1.46 -1.98
CA GLN A 271 15.42 -2.01 -3.19
C GLN A 271 15.43 -0.94 -4.29
N SER A 272 16.56 -0.71 -4.90
CA SER A 272 16.72 0.23 -6.02
C SER A 272 17.49 -0.43 -7.15
N ALA A 273 17.11 -0.12 -8.39
CA ALA A 273 17.90 -0.46 -9.58
C ALA A 273 19.06 0.52 -9.81
N LEU A 274 19.07 1.65 -9.12
CA LEU A 274 20.04 2.74 -9.24
C LEU A 274 20.80 2.94 -7.92
N ALA A 275 21.25 1.85 -7.31
CA ALA A 275 22.05 1.92 -6.09
C ALA A 275 23.30 2.78 -6.32
N GLY A 276 23.55 3.73 -5.40
CA GLY A 276 24.71 4.65 -5.50
C GLY A 276 24.49 5.88 -6.37
N MET A 277 23.27 6.12 -6.88
CA MET A 277 22.95 7.35 -7.59
C MET A 277 22.60 8.47 -6.60
N ASP A 278 23.55 9.38 -6.35
CA ASP A 278 23.39 10.47 -5.38
C ASP A 278 22.93 11.79 -6.01
N LEU A 279 22.99 11.91 -7.35
CA LEU A 279 22.67 13.15 -8.06
C LEU A 279 21.20 13.56 -7.93
N VAL A 280 20.29 12.57 -7.97
CA VAL A 280 18.87 12.77 -7.75
C VAL A 280 18.42 11.79 -6.66
N PRO A 281 18.34 12.23 -5.40
CA PRO A 281 18.02 11.33 -4.30
C PRO A 281 16.54 10.91 -4.33
N THR A 282 16.31 9.62 -4.13
CA THR A 282 14.97 9.06 -3.89
C THR A 282 14.47 9.48 -2.52
N THR A 283 13.17 9.68 -2.36
CA THR A 283 12.52 9.83 -1.06
C THR A 283 11.31 8.90 -0.93
N CYS A 284 10.90 8.62 0.30
CA CYS A 284 9.67 7.90 0.62
C CYS A 284 8.58 8.89 1.01
N GLY A 285 7.33 8.55 0.75
CA GLY A 285 6.21 9.38 1.16
C GLY A 285 4.85 8.72 0.98
N PRO A 286 3.80 9.34 1.55
CA PRO A 286 2.46 8.80 1.61
C PRO A 286 1.64 9.09 0.35
N LEU A 287 0.71 8.15 0.06
CA LEU A 287 -0.43 8.32 -0.86
C LEU A 287 -1.72 8.04 -0.08
N ALA A 288 -2.72 8.90 -0.20
CA ALA A 288 -4.00 8.71 0.49
C ALA A 288 -5.15 9.40 -0.24
N ARG A 289 -6.38 9.08 0.16
CA ARG A 289 -7.61 9.71 -0.37
C ARG A 289 -7.96 11.05 0.30
N SER A 290 -7.27 11.42 1.35
CA SER A 290 -7.49 12.70 2.04
C SER A 290 -6.18 13.38 2.44
N LEU A 291 -6.18 14.70 2.42
CA LEU A 291 -5.05 15.50 2.88
C LEU A 291 -4.79 15.30 4.39
N ASP A 292 -5.85 15.19 5.20
CA ASP A 292 -5.76 14.88 6.64
C ASP A 292 -4.94 13.61 6.92
N THR A 293 -5.08 12.57 6.10
CA THR A 293 -4.30 11.34 6.26
C THR A 293 -2.80 11.56 5.96
N LEU A 294 -2.47 12.38 4.96
CA LEU A 294 -1.08 12.73 4.68
C LEU A 294 -0.45 13.53 5.82
N GLU A 295 -1.17 14.52 6.31
CA GLU A 295 -0.77 15.36 7.43
C GLU A 295 -0.55 14.53 8.70
N PHE A 296 -1.52 13.65 9.03
CA PHE A 296 -1.43 12.73 10.15
C PHE A 296 -0.17 11.85 10.09
N TRP A 297 0.16 11.31 8.91
CA TRP A 297 1.37 10.51 8.73
C TRP A 297 2.64 11.35 8.90
N LEU A 298 2.68 12.54 8.28
CA LEU A 298 3.83 13.43 8.37
C LEU A 298 4.10 13.89 9.80
N GLU A 299 3.07 14.32 10.54
CA GLU A 299 3.18 14.71 11.94
C GLU A 299 3.82 13.59 12.78
N ALA A 300 3.30 12.35 12.63
CA ALA A 300 3.76 11.21 13.40
C ALA A 300 5.20 10.81 13.08
N ILE A 301 5.56 10.76 11.77
CA ILE A 301 6.87 10.25 11.35
C ILE A 301 7.98 11.29 11.52
N THR A 302 7.72 12.57 11.21
CA THR A 302 8.77 13.59 11.31
C THR A 302 9.06 14.00 12.75
N SER A 303 8.18 13.64 13.68
CA SER A 303 8.38 13.84 15.13
C SER A 303 8.99 12.62 15.82
N GLU A 304 9.30 11.54 15.09
CA GLU A 304 9.76 10.28 15.66
C GLU A 304 11.29 10.16 15.68
N PRO A 305 11.96 10.32 16.82
CA PRO A 305 13.40 10.34 16.91
C PRO A 305 14.08 9.01 16.58
N ARG A 306 13.36 7.88 16.71
CA ARG A 306 13.92 6.55 16.41
C ARG A 306 14.33 6.40 14.95
N LEU A 307 13.63 7.08 14.02
CA LEU A 307 13.98 7.03 12.61
C LEU A 307 15.42 7.53 12.37
N TRP A 308 15.82 8.57 13.08
CA TRP A 308 17.18 9.12 13.01
C TRP A 308 18.22 8.20 13.65
N GLY A 309 17.83 7.50 14.73
CA GLY A 309 18.70 6.52 15.37
C GLY A 309 18.96 5.27 14.51
N LEU A 310 17.99 4.90 13.66
CA LEU A 310 18.09 3.75 12.76
C LEU A 310 18.76 4.11 11.42
N ASP A 311 18.67 5.38 10.99
CA ASP A 311 19.25 5.86 9.76
C ASP A 311 19.82 7.28 9.94
N ASN A 312 21.13 7.37 10.07
CA ASN A 312 21.84 8.62 10.27
C ASN A 312 21.93 9.54 9.04
N THR A 313 21.39 9.09 7.90
CA THR A 313 21.26 9.94 6.69
C THR A 313 19.97 10.77 6.71
N VAL A 314 19.08 10.53 7.68
CA VAL A 314 17.84 11.30 7.85
C VAL A 314 18.13 12.61 8.61
N GLU A 315 17.65 13.71 8.06
CA GLU A 315 17.77 15.02 8.70
C GLU A 315 16.70 15.24 9.78
N LEU A 316 17.16 15.74 10.93
CA LEU A 316 16.32 16.07 12.07
C LEU A 316 15.49 17.34 11.77
N CYS A 317 14.26 17.18 11.35
CA CYS A 317 13.37 18.29 11.06
C CYS A 317 11.93 17.95 11.46
N PRO A 318 11.55 18.14 12.74
CA PRO A 318 10.20 17.88 13.22
C PRO A 318 9.13 18.63 12.41
N PHE A 319 7.93 18.11 12.41
CA PHE A 319 6.78 18.78 11.80
C PHE A 319 6.57 20.15 12.49
N PRO A 320 6.47 21.23 11.72
CA PRO A 320 6.31 22.56 12.33
C PRO A 320 4.96 22.71 13.01
N ASP A 321 4.92 23.43 14.12
CA ASP A 321 3.65 23.88 14.69
C ASP A 321 3.04 24.95 13.77
N ILE A 322 2.17 24.50 12.88
CA ILE A 322 1.52 25.38 11.87
C ILE A 322 0.64 26.47 12.49
N SER A 323 0.20 26.33 13.75
CA SER A 323 -0.54 27.36 14.46
C SER A 323 0.27 28.65 14.67
N ARG A 324 1.61 28.54 14.57
CA ARG A 324 2.56 29.67 14.70
C ARG A 324 2.99 30.24 13.36
N ILE A 325 2.56 29.68 12.24
CA ILE A 325 2.91 30.18 10.92
C ILE A 325 1.90 31.26 10.53
N HIS A 326 2.35 32.53 10.50
CA HIS A 326 1.57 33.61 9.93
C HIS A 326 1.79 33.65 8.43
N PHE A 327 0.76 33.31 7.65
CA PHE A 327 0.76 33.54 6.21
C PHE A 327 0.47 35.03 5.98
N PRO A 328 1.38 35.81 5.33
CA PRO A 328 1.03 37.15 4.91
C PRO A 328 -0.15 37.07 3.92
N HIS A 329 -1.14 37.89 4.13
CA HIS A 329 -2.33 38.03 3.27
C HIS A 329 -1.99 38.59 1.91
#